data_436db373d796cec534fc8dd9835a5802
#
_entry.id   436db373d796cec534fc8dd9835a5802
#
_cell.length_a   1.000
_cell.length_b   1.000
_cell.length_c   1.000
_cell.angle_alpha   90.00
_cell.angle_beta   90.00
_cell.angle_gamma   90.00
#
_symmetry.space_group_name_H-M   'P 1'
#
loop_
_entity.id
_entity.type
_entity.pdbx_description
1 polymer ?
#
loop_
_entity_poly.entity_id
_entity_poly.type
_entity_poly.pdbx_seq_one_letter_code
_entity_poly.pdbx_strand_id
1 'polypeptide(L)'
;MRLKYTITLILILIFQMTYIHANESISIGYTAKYDNFEYFDYVNPYSKKGGHIAISAFGTYDSLNPFLLKSLSPAQINNLMFDTLMTRSLDEPSSSYALVANSYELAKDKLSVTYFIDKDAKFSNSEFITAEDVKYSFELLTSSSAHPQYRIYWADIASVQVLDTYTIKFSFKRKNPELHMMIGDLPVFSKEWLSVEEFPKDVKKSPIASGPYLIKDYSIGKYITYVRNKNYWGMNKSVRKHMYNFDSITIKYYKDMTVSLEAFKAGEYDYILENHSKRWARDYNGPNFINKKIIKTELVHFNNTGIQGFAFNTRKDIFNDINLRKAITMVFDFEWSNKNLFYNQYLRSNSYFSNSELAADIKVSNNELLLAEKLNISTSKINNKIKLPINTEPSDYRKSLIDAKRILDKSGYSIRNGQLFSPSNKPVIINFLLAQKGFERILAPFRNNLKRLGIDLNYRTVDLSLYQQRLDNFEFDMTVVSYPQSQSPGSELMSMFSSESFDKNGAFNFPGIRDKDIDKLINEIIYSKNRKNLITSSHLLDRLLWNQYYMVPNWYINTHRVAYYDKFLQPITSPLYYQATNYVLQTWSMK
;
A
#
# COMPACT_ATOMS: atom_id res chain seq x y z
N MET A 1 67.24 56.98 -21.05
CA MET A 1 65.77 56.99 -21.13
C MET A 1 65.31 55.56 -21.05
N ARG A 2 64.93 55.09 -19.82
CA ARG A 2 64.46 53.72 -19.56
C ARG A 2 62.98 53.78 -19.23
N LEU A 3 62.20 53.22 -20.13
CA LEU A 3 60.73 53.10 -19.96
C LEU A 3 60.44 51.88 -19.07
N LYS A 4 59.89 52.12 -17.91
CA LYS A 4 59.40 51.05 -17.02
C LYS A 4 57.95 50.70 -17.41
N TYR A 5 57.72 49.50 -17.89
CA TYR A 5 56.39 48.94 -18.06
C TYR A 5 55.95 48.30 -16.72
N THR A 6 54.94 48.89 -16.10
CA THR A 6 54.25 48.29 -14.93
C THR A 6 53.15 47.38 -15.47
N ILE A 7 53.36 46.09 -15.32
CA ILE A 7 52.31 45.09 -15.64
C ILE A 7 51.39 45.00 -14.44
N THR A 8 50.16 45.51 -14.54
CA THR A 8 49.12 45.34 -13.58
C THR A 8 48.49 43.97 -13.81
N LEU A 9 48.77 43.02 -12.92
CA LEU A 9 48.16 41.68 -12.91
C LEU A 9 46.73 41.81 -12.37
N ILE A 10 45.73 41.78 -13.25
CA ILE A 10 44.33 41.66 -12.85
C ILE A 10 44.08 40.19 -12.53
N LEU A 11 44.01 39.85 -11.22
CA LEU A 11 43.51 38.57 -10.74
C LEU A 11 42.01 38.53 -10.97
N ILE A 12 41.59 37.88 -12.05
CA ILE A 12 40.19 37.49 -12.23
C ILE A 12 39.95 36.30 -11.30
N LEU A 13 39.38 36.56 -10.14
CA LEU A 13 38.76 35.53 -9.29
C LEU A 13 37.56 34.98 -10.07
N ILE A 14 37.76 33.89 -10.77
CA ILE A 14 36.66 33.07 -11.28
C ILE A 14 36.05 32.41 -10.07
N PHE A 15 35.00 33.01 -9.56
CA PHE A 15 34.05 32.30 -8.66
C PHE A 15 33.48 31.16 -9.51
N GLN A 16 34.04 29.96 -9.38
CA GLN A 16 33.37 28.75 -9.82
C GLN A 16 32.11 28.64 -8.97
N MET A 17 30.99 29.19 -9.45
CA MET A 17 29.69 28.74 -9.05
C MET A 17 29.65 27.23 -9.37
N THR A 18 29.90 26.43 -8.38
CA THR A 18 29.52 25.02 -8.43
C THR A 18 28.02 25.01 -8.68
N TYR A 19 27.63 24.80 -9.95
CA TYR A 19 26.24 24.45 -10.26
C TYR A 19 25.92 23.20 -9.45
N ILE A 20 25.21 23.39 -8.36
CA ILE A 20 24.62 22.32 -7.63
C ILE A 20 23.54 21.77 -8.55
N HIS A 21 23.77 20.61 -9.14
CA HIS A 21 22.75 19.92 -9.91
C HIS A 21 21.66 19.49 -8.92
N ALA A 22 20.63 20.31 -8.82
CA ALA A 22 19.44 19.94 -8.10
C ALA A 22 18.71 18.83 -8.88
N ASN A 23 18.33 17.76 -8.19
CA ASN A 23 17.71 16.61 -8.84
C ASN A 23 16.21 16.84 -9.02
N GLU A 24 15.67 16.42 -10.17
CA GLU A 24 14.24 16.51 -10.50
C GLU A 24 13.48 15.20 -10.22
N SER A 25 14.21 14.13 -9.95
CA SER A 25 13.62 12.83 -9.60
C SER A 25 14.30 12.19 -8.39
N ILE A 26 13.53 11.50 -7.57
CA ILE A 26 13.98 10.66 -6.46
C ILE A 26 13.72 9.22 -6.82
N SER A 27 14.76 8.37 -6.78
CA SER A 27 14.61 6.92 -6.89
C SER A 27 15.42 6.24 -5.80
N ILE A 28 14.83 5.28 -5.13
CA ILE A 28 15.49 4.59 -4.03
C ILE A 28 16.09 3.30 -4.53
N GLY A 29 17.42 3.33 -4.68
CA GLY A 29 18.22 2.14 -4.97
C GLY A 29 18.33 1.75 -6.45
N TYR A 30 17.81 2.56 -7.37
CA TYR A 30 17.95 2.37 -8.82
C TYR A 30 17.88 3.71 -9.54
N THR A 31 18.12 3.72 -10.85
CA THR A 31 18.01 4.93 -11.68
C THR A 31 16.53 5.12 -12.09
N ALA A 32 16.02 6.34 -11.97
CA ALA A 32 14.69 6.71 -12.42
C ALA A 32 14.47 6.35 -13.89
N LYS A 33 13.30 5.81 -14.21
CA LYS A 33 12.94 5.42 -15.59
C LYS A 33 12.78 6.64 -16.49
N TYR A 34 12.20 7.71 -15.95
CA TYR A 34 11.84 8.90 -16.72
C TYR A 34 12.87 9.99 -16.50
N ASP A 35 13.75 10.17 -17.48
CA ASP A 35 14.71 11.27 -17.57
C ASP A 35 14.39 12.11 -18.79
N ASN A 36 14.24 13.44 -18.63
CA ASN A 36 13.88 14.37 -19.71
C ASN A 36 12.67 13.93 -20.56
N PHE A 37 11.62 13.44 -19.90
CA PHE A 37 10.42 12.90 -20.54
C PHE A 37 9.37 13.98 -20.81
N GLU A 38 8.55 13.75 -21.84
CA GLU A 38 7.45 14.66 -22.21
C GLU A 38 6.14 14.34 -21.46
N TYR A 39 5.87 13.05 -21.24
CA TYR A 39 4.72 12.52 -20.48
C TYR A 39 5.01 11.08 -20.09
N PHE A 40 4.29 10.56 -19.10
CA PHE A 40 4.42 9.17 -18.69
C PHE A 40 3.89 8.18 -19.75
N ASP A 41 4.48 7.00 -19.90
CA ASP A 41 4.10 5.98 -20.87
C ASP A 41 2.66 5.49 -20.71
N TYR A 42 2.09 5.61 -19.52
CA TYR A 42 0.75 5.16 -19.17
C TYR A 42 -0.34 6.23 -19.36
N VAL A 43 -0.10 7.26 -20.15
CA VAL A 43 -1.11 8.22 -20.60
C VAL A 43 -1.38 8.06 -22.09
N ASN A 44 -2.52 8.55 -22.55
CA ASN A 44 -2.82 8.60 -23.97
C ASN A 44 -2.52 10.02 -24.51
N PRO A 45 -1.50 10.21 -25.37
CA PRO A 45 -1.14 11.51 -25.90
C PRO A 45 -2.24 12.13 -26.78
N TYR A 46 -3.18 11.31 -27.28
CA TYR A 46 -4.30 11.76 -28.10
C TYR A 46 -5.57 12.03 -27.28
N SER A 47 -5.50 11.90 -25.94
CA SER A 47 -6.66 12.17 -25.08
C SER A 47 -7.09 13.64 -25.17
N LYS A 48 -8.40 13.85 -25.31
CA LYS A 48 -8.99 15.20 -25.31
C LYS A 48 -9.55 15.53 -23.94
N LYS A 49 -9.41 16.78 -23.56
CA LYS A 49 -10.08 17.33 -22.37
C LYS A 49 -11.56 17.49 -22.69
N GLY A 50 -12.43 17.02 -21.80
CA GLY A 50 -13.87 17.18 -21.97
C GLY A 50 -14.71 16.12 -21.28
N GLY A 51 -16.00 16.39 -21.20
CA GLY A 51 -17.01 15.45 -20.75
C GLY A 51 -17.07 15.23 -19.24
N HIS A 52 -17.88 14.25 -18.89
CA HIS A 52 -18.22 13.95 -17.50
C HIS A 52 -18.07 12.45 -17.21
N ILE A 53 -17.55 12.13 -16.04
CA ILE A 53 -17.58 10.79 -15.45
C ILE A 53 -18.30 10.81 -14.11
N ALA A 54 -19.22 9.88 -13.90
CA ALA A 54 -19.80 9.58 -12.60
C ALA A 54 -19.28 8.24 -12.09
N ILE A 55 -18.90 8.19 -10.82
CA ILE A 55 -18.47 6.98 -10.13
C ILE A 55 -19.23 6.82 -8.81
N SER A 56 -19.14 5.66 -8.19
CA SER A 56 -19.74 5.42 -6.88
C SER A 56 -18.68 5.35 -5.78
N ALA A 57 -19.11 5.70 -4.56
CA ALA A 57 -18.41 5.42 -3.32
C ALA A 57 -19.35 4.74 -2.33
N PHE A 58 -18.79 3.90 -1.45
CA PHE A 58 -19.55 3.25 -0.38
C PHE A 58 -19.53 4.10 0.91
N GLY A 59 -20.67 4.19 1.59
CA GLY A 59 -20.77 4.87 2.88
C GLY A 59 -21.27 6.29 2.78
N THR A 60 -20.54 7.24 3.34
CA THR A 60 -20.92 8.65 3.47
C THR A 60 -19.68 9.52 3.66
N TYR A 61 -19.85 10.84 3.69
CA TYR A 61 -18.88 11.82 4.17
C TYR A 61 -19.59 12.93 4.94
N ASP A 62 -18.86 13.63 5.80
CA ASP A 62 -19.38 14.69 6.68
C ASP A 62 -18.48 15.94 6.71
N SER A 63 -17.33 15.90 6.07
CA SER A 63 -16.32 16.96 6.08
C SER A 63 -15.73 17.14 4.69
N LEU A 64 -15.32 18.37 4.36
CA LEU A 64 -14.46 18.66 3.20
C LEU A 64 -12.97 18.74 3.57
N ASN A 65 -12.64 18.60 4.86
CA ASN A 65 -11.26 18.53 5.33
C ASN A 65 -10.81 17.07 5.42
N PRO A 66 -9.90 16.59 4.54
CA PRO A 66 -9.49 15.18 4.50
C PRO A 66 -8.43 14.80 5.53
N PHE A 67 -7.99 15.74 6.35
CA PHE A 67 -6.84 15.56 7.22
C PHE A 67 -7.20 15.31 8.69
N LEU A 68 -8.49 15.25 9.02
CA LEU A 68 -8.98 15.09 10.39
C LEU A 68 -9.22 13.62 10.78
N LEU A 69 -9.01 13.30 12.06
CA LEU A 69 -9.22 11.96 12.60
C LEU A 69 -10.71 11.59 12.73
N LYS A 70 -11.54 12.53 13.18
CA LYS A 70 -12.94 12.26 13.56
C LYS A 70 -13.95 12.68 12.50
N SER A 71 -13.54 12.76 11.24
CA SER A 71 -14.40 13.10 10.13
C SER A 71 -14.19 12.19 8.94
N LEU A 72 -15.21 12.04 8.13
CA LEU A 72 -15.19 11.28 6.88
C LEU A 72 -15.10 12.26 5.71
N SER A 73 -13.99 12.25 5.02
CA SER A 73 -13.78 13.10 3.85
C SER A 73 -14.40 12.50 2.58
N PRO A 74 -14.71 13.33 1.57
CA PRO A 74 -15.18 12.83 0.30
C PRO A 74 -14.12 11.97 -0.39
N ALA A 75 -14.60 10.93 -1.07
CA ALA A 75 -13.73 10.11 -1.89
C ALA A 75 -12.99 10.96 -2.93
N GLN A 76 -11.74 10.61 -3.20
CA GLN A 76 -10.85 11.24 -4.18
C GLN A 76 -10.45 12.70 -3.90
N ILE A 77 -10.88 13.34 -2.83
CA ILE A 77 -10.55 14.75 -2.55
C ILE A 77 -9.04 14.97 -2.51
N ASN A 78 -8.28 14.07 -1.86
CA ASN A 78 -6.81 14.18 -1.79
C ASN A 78 -6.15 14.11 -3.17
N ASN A 79 -6.60 13.17 -4.01
CA ASN A 79 -5.99 12.92 -5.32
C ASN A 79 -6.37 13.95 -6.39
N LEU A 80 -7.50 14.65 -6.20
CA LEU A 80 -8.03 15.59 -7.18
C LEU A 80 -7.73 17.05 -6.83
N MET A 81 -7.61 17.37 -5.55
CA MET A 81 -7.49 18.76 -5.11
C MET A 81 -6.10 19.15 -4.61
N PHE A 82 -5.28 18.20 -4.17
CA PHE A 82 -3.99 18.53 -3.58
C PHE A 82 -2.84 17.94 -4.38
N ASP A 83 -1.94 18.80 -4.85
CA ASP A 83 -0.64 18.38 -5.32
C ASP A 83 0.34 18.24 -4.15
N THR A 84 1.33 17.38 -4.34
CA THR A 84 2.42 17.12 -3.39
C THR A 84 3.69 17.80 -3.85
N LEU A 85 4.71 17.89 -2.99
CA LEU A 85 6.02 18.43 -3.40
C LEU A 85 6.58 17.68 -4.60
N MET A 86 6.54 16.35 -4.56
CA MET A 86 6.91 15.45 -5.65
C MET A 86 5.72 14.54 -5.98
N THR A 87 5.65 13.98 -7.17
CA THR A 87 4.60 13.03 -7.56
C THR A 87 5.19 11.66 -7.88
N ARG A 88 4.55 10.60 -7.41
CA ARG A 88 5.02 9.22 -7.64
C ARG A 88 4.72 8.77 -9.07
N SER A 89 5.66 8.02 -9.65
CA SER A 89 5.42 7.23 -10.85
C SER A 89 4.54 6.02 -10.52
N LEU A 90 3.65 5.68 -11.43
CA LEU A 90 2.85 4.44 -11.35
C LEU A 90 3.55 3.24 -12.03
N ASP A 91 4.69 3.48 -12.68
CA ASP A 91 5.48 2.47 -13.41
C ASP A 91 6.71 2.00 -12.65
N GLU A 92 7.02 2.61 -11.52
CA GLU A 92 8.25 2.36 -10.79
C GLU A 92 7.96 2.04 -9.33
N PRO A 93 8.70 1.10 -8.74
CA PRO A 93 8.39 0.64 -7.39
C PRO A 93 8.63 1.71 -6.31
N SER A 94 9.53 2.65 -6.54
CA SER A 94 9.88 3.70 -5.58
C SER A 94 10.57 4.88 -6.27
N SER A 95 9.83 5.61 -7.09
CA SER A 95 10.28 6.86 -7.74
C SER A 95 9.27 7.96 -7.62
N SER A 96 9.76 9.18 -7.40
CA SER A 96 8.98 10.42 -7.40
C SER A 96 9.65 11.45 -8.28
N TYR A 97 8.85 12.29 -8.90
CA TYR A 97 9.26 13.30 -9.87
C TYR A 97 8.80 14.69 -9.43
N ALA A 98 9.54 15.71 -9.86
CA ALA A 98 9.26 17.11 -9.57
C ALA A 98 7.80 17.49 -9.88
N LEU A 99 7.15 18.21 -8.96
CA LEU A 99 5.81 18.76 -9.14
C LEU A 99 5.72 20.15 -8.50
N VAL A 100 5.23 20.32 -7.26
CA VAL A 100 5.25 21.61 -6.56
C VAL A 100 6.68 22.06 -6.29
N ALA A 101 7.57 21.15 -5.90
CA ALA A 101 8.99 21.38 -5.96
C ALA A 101 9.49 21.03 -7.38
N ASN A 102 10.23 21.95 -8.02
CA ASN A 102 10.85 21.68 -9.32
C ASN A 102 12.14 20.86 -9.19
N SER A 103 12.75 20.82 -8.01
CA SER A 103 13.97 20.07 -7.74
C SER A 103 14.25 19.96 -6.25
N TYR A 104 15.22 19.13 -5.89
CA TYR A 104 15.67 18.97 -4.52
C TYR A 104 17.19 18.74 -4.43
N GLU A 105 17.74 18.98 -3.24
CA GLU A 105 19.11 18.66 -2.89
C GLU A 105 19.13 17.87 -1.56
N LEU A 106 19.68 16.65 -1.61
CA LEU A 106 19.92 15.85 -0.41
C LEU A 106 21.33 16.15 0.13
N ALA A 107 21.44 16.57 1.39
CA ALA A 107 22.71 16.84 2.01
C ALA A 107 23.63 15.60 1.99
N LYS A 108 24.96 15.82 1.89
CA LYS A 108 25.98 14.74 1.82
C LYS A 108 25.93 13.79 3.01
N ASP A 109 25.59 14.29 4.19
CA ASP A 109 25.40 13.50 5.41
C ASP A 109 24.07 12.77 5.49
N LYS A 110 23.14 13.06 4.54
CA LYS A 110 21.77 12.52 4.46
C LYS A 110 20.91 12.84 5.70
N LEU A 111 21.21 13.93 6.38
CA LEU A 111 20.44 14.40 7.54
C LEU A 111 19.57 15.61 7.23
N SER A 112 19.51 16.06 5.99
CA SER A 112 18.55 17.08 5.56
C SER A 112 18.33 17.01 4.06
N VAL A 113 17.16 17.52 3.63
CA VAL A 113 16.81 17.75 2.23
C VAL A 113 16.35 19.19 2.05
N THR A 114 16.76 19.82 0.98
CA THR A 114 16.29 21.14 0.55
C THR A 114 15.45 20.96 -0.70
N TYR A 115 14.22 21.50 -0.71
CA TYR A 115 13.33 21.54 -1.86
C TYR A 115 13.28 22.95 -2.42
N PHE A 116 13.29 23.06 -3.74
CA PHE A 116 13.15 24.31 -4.48
C PHE A 116 11.76 24.35 -5.10
N ILE A 117 10.91 25.24 -4.61
CA ILE A 117 9.52 25.37 -5.05
C ILE A 117 9.48 25.98 -6.45
N ASP A 118 8.61 25.44 -7.30
CA ASP A 118 8.39 25.98 -8.63
C ASP A 118 7.73 27.36 -8.57
N LYS A 119 8.37 28.35 -9.19
CA LYS A 119 7.90 29.74 -9.16
C LYS A 119 6.59 29.95 -9.92
N ASP A 120 6.19 29.00 -10.78
CA ASP A 120 4.94 29.02 -11.52
C ASP A 120 3.82 28.28 -10.78
N ALA A 121 4.13 27.57 -9.68
CA ALA A 121 3.17 26.82 -8.90
C ALA A 121 2.15 27.77 -8.24
N LYS A 122 0.85 27.45 -8.40
CA LYS A 122 -0.26 28.28 -7.91
C LYS A 122 -1.35 27.45 -7.23
N PHE A 123 -2.00 28.06 -6.28
CA PHE A 123 -3.25 27.58 -5.72
C PHE A 123 -4.46 27.88 -6.61
N SER A 124 -5.59 27.34 -6.22
CA SER A 124 -6.87 27.53 -6.91
C SER A 124 -7.39 28.96 -6.91
N ASN A 125 -6.95 29.80 -5.99
CA ASN A 125 -7.21 31.24 -5.92
C ASN A 125 -6.22 32.08 -6.77
N SER A 126 -5.33 31.42 -7.53
CA SER A 126 -4.29 32.01 -8.38
C SER A 126 -3.08 32.61 -7.64
N GLU A 127 -3.01 32.50 -6.34
CA GLU A 127 -1.82 32.89 -5.57
C GLU A 127 -0.69 31.90 -5.77
N PHE A 128 0.55 32.40 -5.74
CA PHE A 128 1.75 31.57 -5.88
C PHE A 128 1.97 30.74 -4.62
N ILE A 129 2.39 29.49 -4.84
CA ILE A 129 2.81 28.60 -3.75
C ILE A 129 4.20 29.02 -3.30
N THR A 130 4.36 29.22 -2.00
CA THR A 130 5.62 29.61 -1.38
C THR A 130 6.13 28.57 -0.39
N ALA A 131 7.39 28.69 0.01
CA ALA A 131 7.98 27.87 1.05
C ALA A 131 7.24 28.01 2.41
N GLU A 132 6.61 29.14 2.69
CA GLU A 132 5.78 29.34 3.89
C GLU A 132 4.50 28.49 3.84
N ASP A 133 3.88 28.32 2.67
CA ASP A 133 2.70 27.45 2.52
C ASP A 133 3.07 25.99 2.71
N VAL A 134 4.21 25.56 2.22
CA VAL A 134 4.75 24.20 2.43
C VAL A 134 5.03 23.95 3.91
N LYS A 135 5.69 24.91 4.58
CA LYS A 135 5.94 24.85 6.03
C LYS A 135 4.63 24.76 6.81
N TYR A 136 3.68 25.63 6.48
CA TYR A 136 2.35 25.66 7.11
C TYR A 136 1.62 24.32 6.95
N SER A 137 1.61 23.77 5.74
CA SER A 137 1.00 22.46 5.46
C SER A 137 1.65 21.35 6.31
N PHE A 138 2.96 21.32 6.42
CA PHE A 138 3.69 20.35 7.23
C PHE A 138 3.39 20.50 8.73
N GLU A 139 3.50 21.72 9.27
CA GLU A 139 3.27 21.99 10.71
C GLU A 139 1.84 21.66 11.11
N LEU A 140 0.87 22.02 10.28
CA LEU A 140 -0.54 21.76 10.54
C LEU A 140 -0.85 20.26 10.51
N LEU A 141 -0.35 19.53 9.51
CA LEU A 141 -0.55 18.08 9.38
C LEU A 141 0.16 17.29 10.50
N THR A 142 1.28 17.79 11.02
CA THR A 142 1.99 17.15 12.14
C THR A 142 1.50 17.63 13.51
N SER A 143 0.55 18.58 13.57
CA SER A 143 -0.08 19.05 14.80
C SER A 143 -0.98 18.00 15.46
N SER A 144 -1.41 18.26 16.70
CA SER A 144 -2.39 17.41 17.40
C SER A 144 -3.79 17.47 16.80
N SER A 145 -4.10 18.49 15.98
CA SER A 145 -5.40 18.70 15.34
C SER A 145 -5.62 17.80 14.12
N ALA A 146 -4.54 17.36 13.46
CA ALA A 146 -4.61 16.49 12.29
C ALA A 146 -4.66 15.00 12.68
N HIS A 147 -4.98 14.16 11.70
CA HIS A 147 -4.97 12.70 11.88
C HIS A 147 -3.57 12.21 12.33
N PRO A 148 -3.46 11.40 13.39
CA PRO A 148 -2.17 10.94 13.94
C PRO A 148 -1.23 10.27 12.94
N GLN A 149 -1.78 9.69 11.85
CA GLN A 149 -0.97 9.05 10.80
C GLN A 149 0.12 9.97 10.23
N TYR A 150 -0.13 11.26 10.09
CA TYR A 150 0.85 12.21 9.54
C TYR A 150 2.03 12.42 10.50
N ARG A 151 1.77 12.53 11.81
CA ARG A 151 2.83 12.59 12.82
C ARG A 151 3.68 11.33 12.86
N ILE A 152 3.05 10.16 12.69
CA ILE A 152 3.75 8.88 12.64
C ILE A 152 4.58 8.79 11.35
N TYR A 153 3.99 9.16 10.20
CA TYR A 153 4.65 9.07 8.90
C TYR A 153 5.89 9.97 8.82
N TRP A 154 5.82 11.19 9.37
CA TRP A 154 6.93 12.15 9.39
C TRP A 154 7.61 12.26 10.76
N ALA A 155 7.53 11.23 11.60
CA ALA A 155 8.10 11.25 12.96
C ALA A 155 9.60 11.53 13.01
N ASP A 156 10.34 11.15 11.97
CA ASP A 156 11.79 11.35 11.85
C ASP A 156 12.21 12.72 11.32
N ILE A 157 11.27 13.60 10.99
CA ILE A 157 11.58 14.99 10.67
C ILE A 157 11.86 15.73 11.98
N ALA A 158 13.03 16.36 12.08
CA ALA A 158 13.45 17.11 13.26
C ALA A 158 12.98 18.55 13.23
N SER A 159 13.08 19.20 12.06
CA SER A 159 12.71 20.61 11.88
C SER A 159 12.45 20.93 10.41
N VAL A 160 11.71 22.01 10.18
CA VAL A 160 11.46 22.61 8.88
C VAL A 160 11.89 24.09 8.93
N GLN A 161 12.58 24.54 7.92
CA GLN A 161 13.10 25.91 7.83
C GLN A 161 12.87 26.48 6.43
N VAL A 162 12.22 27.63 6.36
CA VAL A 162 12.16 28.46 5.15
C VAL A 162 13.47 29.21 5.00
N LEU A 163 14.16 29.02 3.89
CA LEU A 163 15.43 29.70 3.58
C LEU A 163 15.20 30.98 2.78
N ASP A 164 14.27 30.93 1.85
CA ASP A 164 13.75 32.07 1.09
C ASP A 164 12.32 31.77 0.60
N THR A 165 11.75 32.66 -0.22
CA THR A 165 10.35 32.56 -0.71
C THR A 165 10.05 31.20 -1.39
N TYR A 166 11.03 30.61 -2.05
CA TYR A 166 10.86 29.38 -2.83
C TYR A 166 11.79 28.24 -2.41
N THR A 167 12.47 28.37 -1.27
CA THR A 167 13.43 27.37 -0.79
C THR A 167 13.11 26.94 0.63
N ILE A 168 12.89 25.64 0.83
CA ILE A 168 12.56 25.05 2.11
C ILE A 168 13.47 23.87 2.44
N LYS A 169 13.92 23.79 3.70
CA LYS A 169 14.80 22.75 4.19
C LYS A 169 14.12 21.94 5.29
N PHE A 170 14.19 20.63 5.18
CA PHE A 170 13.78 19.66 6.21
C PHE A 170 15.01 18.98 6.77
N SER A 171 15.16 18.99 8.11
CA SER A 171 16.24 18.30 8.81
C SER A 171 15.69 17.02 9.45
N PHE A 172 16.52 15.97 9.53
CA PHE A 172 16.14 14.63 9.97
C PHE A 172 16.76 14.30 11.32
N LYS A 173 16.04 13.57 12.19
CA LYS A 173 16.52 13.08 13.47
C LYS A 173 17.54 11.97 13.31
N ARG A 174 17.46 11.21 12.23
CA ARG A 174 18.34 10.06 11.92
C ARG A 174 18.45 9.86 10.41
N LYS A 175 19.49 9.13 10.01
CA LYS A 175 19.65 8.72 8.62
C LYS A 175 18.62 7.65 8.27
N ASN A 176 17.79 7.92 7.29
CA ASN A 176 16.90 6.95 6.67
C ASN A 176 16.85 7.27 5.17
N PRO A 177 17.12 6.30 4.29
CA PRO A 177 17.22 6.52 2.84
C PRO A 177 15.91 6.98 2.20
N GLU A 178 14.76 6.85 2.88
CA GLU A 178 13.44 7.17 2.33
C GLU A 178 12.91 8.56 2.75
N LEU A 179 13.46 9.20 3.79
CA LEU A 179 12.88 10.41 4.37
C LEU A 179 12.71 11.55 3.37
N HIS A 180 13.66 11.72 2.46
CA HIS A 180 13.54 12.74 1.42
C HIS A 180 12.42 12.45 0.42
N MET A 181 12.11 11.18 0.11
CA MET A 181 10.94 10.81 -0.69
C MET A 181 9.64 10.95 0.11
N MET A 182 9.64 10.54 1.39
CA MET A 182 8.47 10.63 2.26
C MET A 182 7.99 12.07 2.45
N ILE A 183 8.91 13.04 2.55
CA ILE A 183 8.52 14.44 2.62
C ILE A 183 8.06 14.97 1.25
N GLY A 184 8.52 14.36 0.16
CA GLY A 184 8.00 14.62 -1.18
C GLY A 184 6.51 14.33 -1.35
N ASP A 185 5.94 13.45 -0.55
CA ASP A 185 4.50 13.13 -0.53
C ASP A 185 3.66 14.17 0.24
N LEU A 186 4.24 15.24 0.79
CA LEU A 186 3.52 16.27 1.53
C LEU A 186 2.50 16.99 0.62
N PRO A 187 1.19 16.91 0.90
CA PRO A 187 0.18 17.69 0.19
C PRO A 187 0.30 19.17 0.57
N VAL A 188 0.27 20.04 -0.44
CA VAL A 188 0.44 21.48 -0.25
C VAL A 188 -0.89 22.20 -0.43
N PHE A 189 -1.29 22.98 0.57
CA PHE A 189 -2.48 23.82 0.58
C PHE A 189 -2.17 25.22 1.12
N SER A 190 -2.99 26.19 0.73
CA SER A 190 -2.79 27.59 1.13
C SER A 190 -3.02 27.78 2.62
N LYS A 191 -2.16 28.56 3.26
CA LYS A 191 -2.33 29.02 4.64
C LYS A 191 -3.60 29.87 4.83
N GLU A 192 -4.20 30.37 3.74
CA GLU A 192 -5.45 31.12 3.77
C GLU A 192 -6.70 30.23 3.77
N TRP A 193 -6.54 28.93 3.57
CA TRP A 193 -7.67 28.01 3.61
C TRP A 193 -8.31 27.94 4.99
N LEU A 194 -7.52 27.60 6.01
CA LEU A 194 -7.98 27.49 7.40
C LEU A 194 -6.86 27.95 8.33
N SER A 195 -7.16 28.74 9.34
CA SER A 195 -6.22 28.99 10.44
C SER A 195 -6.02 27.73 11.30
N VAL A 196 -5.03 27.76 12.19
CA VAL A 196 -4.76 26.64 13.11
C VAL A 196 -5.96 26.35 14.02
N GLU A 197 -6.71 27.38 14.44
CA GLU A 197 -7.92 27.26 15.26
C GLU A 197 -9.13 26.75 14.45
N GLU A 198 -9.24 27.13 13.18
CA GLU A 198 -10.34 26.73 12.28
C GLU A 198 -10.17 25.30 11.77
N PHE A 199 -8.93 24.84 11.58
CA PHE A 199 -8.60 23.57 10.96
C PHE A 199 -9.36 22.37 11.54
N PRO A 200 -9.50 22.19 12.86
CA PRO A 200 -10.27 21.10 13.44
C PRO A 200 -11.79 21.35 13.47
N LYS A 201 -12.26 22.56 13.20
CA LYS A 201 -13.66 22.98 13.42
C LYS A 201 -14.43 23.23 12.14
N ASP A 202 -13.84 23.97 11.19
CA ASP A 202 -14.51 24.28 9.93
C ASP A 202 -14.33 23.15 8.92
N VAL A 203 -15.25 22.19 8.99
CA VAL A 203 -15.22 20.99 8.14
C VAL A 203 -15.92 21.16 6.79
N LYS A 204 -16.52 22.33 6.53
CA LYS A 204 -17.32 22.61 5.30
C LYS A 204 -16.68 23.64 4.38
N LYS A 205 -15.63 24.34 4.80
CA LYS A 205 -14.90 25.27 3.95
C LYS A 205 -14.15 24.53 2.85
N SER A 206 -14.44 24.87 1.61
CA SER A 206 -13.76 24.27 0.45
C SER A 206 -12.27 24.57 0.49
N PRO A 207 -11.39 23.57 0.24
CA PRO A 207 -9.95 23.79 0.22
C PRO A 207 -9.51 24.82 -0.82
N ILE A 208 -8.58 25.70 -0.44
CA ILE A 208 -7.74 26.47 -1.36
C ILE A 208 -6.51 25.58 -1.62
N ALA A 209 -6.59 24.78 -2.66
CA ALA A 209 -5.67 23.70 -2.91
C ALA A 209 -4.93 23.85 -4.24
N SER A 210 -3.89 23.07 -4.46
CA SER A 210 -2.96 23.20 -5.57
C SER A 210 -3.29 22.32 -6.78
N GLY A 211 -4.26 21.40 -6.64
CA GLY A 211 -4.49 20.31 -7.59
C GLY A 211 -5.40 20.65 -8.78
N PRO A 212 -5.61 19.66 -9.67
CA PRO A 212 -6.26 19.87 -10.97
C PRO A 212 -7.78 20.04 -10.92
N TYR A 213 -8.46 19.78 -9.80
CA TYR A 213 -9.91 19.90 -9.66
C TYR A 213 -10.31 20.79 -8.49
N LEU A 214 -11.51 21.32 -8.59
CA LEU A 214 -12.20 22.16 -7.59
C LEU A 214 -13.53 21.51 -7.23
N ILE A 215 -14.04 21.73 -6.02
CA ILE A 215 -15.42 21.36 -5.67
C ILE A 215 -16.36 22.34 -6.37
N LYS A 216 -17.29 21.79 -7.17
CA LYS A 216 -18.32 22.56 -7.85
C LYS A 216 -19.62 22.60 -7.05
N ASP A 217 -20.05 21.43 -6.59
CA ASP A 217 -21.32 21.23 -5.89
C ASP A 217 -21.27 19.96 -5.06
N TYR A 218 -22.02 19.92 -3.95
CA TYR A 218 -22.08 18.74 -3.10
C TYR A 218 -23.35 18.69 -2.24
N SER A 219 -23.73 17.50 -1.88
CA SER A 219 -24.72 17.23 -0.83
C SER A 219 -24.14 16.20 0.13
N ILE A 220 -23.90 16.60 1.37
CA ILE A 220 -23.28 15.77 2.40
C ILE A 220 -23.93 14.38 2.44
N GLY A 221 -23.10 13.35 2.34
CA GLY A 221 -23.51 11.96 2.38
C GLY A 221 -24.27 11.44 1.15
N LYS A 222 -24.48 12.26 0.12
CA LYS A 222 -25.19 11.85 -1.11
C LYS A 222 -24.29 11.89 -2.34
N TYR A 223 -23.68 13.04 -2.63
CA TYR A 223 -22.79 13.19 -3.76
C TYR A 223 -21.84 14.37 -3.57
N ILE A 224 -20.74 14.34 -4.33
CA ILE A 224 -19.86 15.47 -4.55
C ILE A 224 -19.48 15.54 -6.03
N THR A 225 -19.45 16.75 -6.59
CA THR A 225 -19.03 17.01 -7.96
C THR A 225 -17.78 17.87 -7.97
N TYR A 226 -16.73 17.36 -8.57
CA TYR A 226 -15.51 18.09 -8.86
C TYR A 226 -15.55 18.60 -10.30
N VAL A 227 -15.03 19.80 -10.53
CA VAL A 227 -14.87 20.42 -11.86
C VAL A 227 -13.38 20.67 -12.10
N ARG A 228 -12.92 20.42 -13.32
CA ARG A 228 -11.51 20.63 -13.68
C ARG A 228 -11.15 22.12 -13.56
N ASN A 229 -10.08 22.41 -12.86
CA ASN A 229 -9.51 23.75 -12.79
C ASN A 229 -8.88 24.09 -14.15
N LYS A 230 -9.51 24.97 -14.93
CA LYS A 230 -9.00 25.39 -16.24
C LYS A 230 -7.68 26.16 -16.15
N ASN A 231 -7.42 26.76 -14.99
CA ASN A 231 -6.20 27.53 -14.70
C ASN A 231 -5.20 26.72 -13.88
N TYR A 232 -5.32 25.38 -13.90
CA TYR A 232 -4.39 24.52 -13.17
C TYR A 232 -2.95 24.71 -13.67
N TRP A 233 -2.10 25.17 -12.79
CA TRP A 233 -0.70 25.53 -13.07
C TRP A 233 0.15 24.37 -13.62
N GLY A 234 -0.12 23.14 -13.13
CA GLY A 234 0.64 21.94 -13.48
C GLY A 234 0.23 21.27 -14.80
N MET A 235 -0.76 21.79 -15.53
CA MET A 235 -1.36 21.14 -16.70
C MET A 235 -0.34 20.73 -17.78
N ASN A 236 0.70 21.52 -17.99
CA ASN A 236 1.72 21.30 -19.02
C ASN A 236 3.01 20.65 -18.49
N LYS A 237 3.08 20.34 -17.21
CA LYS A 237 4.22 19.62 -16.65
C LYS A 237 4.24 18.17 -17.14
N SER A 238 5.42 17.64 -17.45
CA SER A 238 5.59 16.26 -17.96
C SER A 238 4.85 15.23 -17.10
N VAL A 239 4.88 15.40 -15.78
CA VAL A 239 4.19 14.53 -14.80
C VAL A 239 2.66 14.66 -14.77
N ARG A 240 2.09 15.62 -15.52
CA ARG A 240 0.62 15.91 -15.56
C ARG A 240 0.06 15.97 -16.98
N LYS A 241 0.94 16.04 -17.98
CA LYS A 241 0.56 16.15 -19.38
C LYS A 241 -0.29 14.93 -19.79
N HIS A 242 -1.38 15.20 -20.51
CA HIS A 242 -2.40 14.20 -20.93
C HIS A 242 -3.17 13.51 -19.77
N MET A 243 -3.08 14.04 -18.55
CA MET A 243 -3.85 13.58 -17.39
C MET A 243 -5.03 14.51 -17.06
N TYR A 244 -5.97 14.03 -16.22
CA TYR A 244 -7.13 14.79 -15.74
C TYR A 244 -8.00 15.32 -16.87
N ASN A 245 -8.48 14.39 -17.71
CA ASN A 245 -9.11 14.73 -18.97
C ASN A 245 -10.60 15.10 -18.85
N PHE A 246 -11.30 14.65 -17.80
CA PHE A 246 -12.73 14.95 -17.60
C PHE A 246 -12.95 16.41 -17.17
N ASP A 247 -13.96 17.09 -17.75
CA ASP A 247 -14.35 18.42 -17.29
C ASP A 247 -14.97 18.38 -15.89
N SER A 248 -15.67 17.29 -15.58
CA SER A 248 -16.26 17.08 -14.26
C SER A 248 -16.29 15.62 -13.86
N ILE A 249 -16.21 15.38 -12.54
CA ILE A 249 -16.26 14.08 -11.89
C ILE A 249 -17.32 14.15 -10.81
N THR A 250 -18.36 13.31 -10.88
CA THR A 250 -19.35 13.20 -9.80
C THR A 250 -19.18 11.88 -9.06
N ILE A 251 -19.10 11.92 -7.73
CA ILE A 251 -19.05 10.75 -6.87
C ILE A 251 -20.38 10.63 -6.14
N LYS A 252 -21.12 9.57 -6.38
CA LYS A 252 -22.40 9.25 -5.74
C LYS A 252 -22.19 8.24 -4.62
N TYR A 253 -22.81 8.49 -3.45
CA TYR A 253 -22.64 7.65 -2.26
C TYR A 253 -23.81 6.68 -2.10
N TYR A 254 -23.47 5.40 -1.86
CA TYR A 254 -24.42 4.33 -1.61
C TYR A 254 -24.08 3.65 -0.27
N LYS A 255 -25.12 3.37 0.52
CA LYS A 255 -24.98 2.65 1.81
C LYS A 255 -25.18 1.14 1.65
N ASP A 256 -25.68 0.71 0.50
CA ASP A 256 -25.86 -0.69 0.14
C ASP A 256 -25.22 -0.96 -1.23
N MET A 257 -24.43 -2.01 -1.30
CA MET A 257 -23.67 -2.33 -2.51
C MET A 257 -24.54 -3.01 -3.59
N THR A 258 -25.65 -3.61 -3.21
CA THR A 258 -26.62 -4.18 -4.17
C THR A 258 -27.37 -3.03 -4.85
N VAL A 259 -27.83 -2.05 -4.07
CA VAL A 259 -28.45 -0.83 -4.61
C VAL A 259 -27.47 -0.08 -5.51
N SER A 260 -26.19 0.02 -5.10
CA SER A 260 -25.16 0.63 -5.94
C SER A 260 -25.01 -0.09 -7.29
N LEU A 261 -24.95 -1.43 -7.30
CA LEU A 261 -24.82 -2.19 -8.54
C LEU A 261 -26.03 -2.04 -9.46
N GLU A 262 -27.26 -2.03 -8.90
CA GLU A 262 -28.46 -1.82 -9.71
C GLU A 262 -28.53 -0.39 -10.28
N ALA A 263 -28.12 0.62 -9.51
CA ALA A 263 -27.97 2.00 -9.98
C ALA A 263 -26.93 2.10 -11.13
N PHE A 264 -25.81 1.35 -11.03
CA PHE A 264 -24.83 1.24 -12.13
C PHE A 264 -25.46 0.65 -13.38
N LYS A 265 -26.18 -0.48 -13.28
CA LYS A 265 -26.85 -1.12 -14.42
C LYS A 265 -27.92 -0.23 -15.05
N ALA A 266 -28.56 0.62 -14.23
CA ALA A 266 -29.54 1.61 -14.70
C ALA A 266 -28.90 2.85 -15.36
N GLY A 267 -27.57 2.98 -15.32
CA GLY A 267 -26.84 4.11 -15.92
C GLY A 267 -26.76 5.36 -15.05
N GLU A 268 -27.00 5.25 -13.74
CA GLU A 268 -26.89 6.40 -12.85
C GLU A 268 -25.44 6.87 -12.66
N TYR A 269 -24.47 5.99 -12.92
CA TYR A 269 -23.05 6.32 -12.95
C TYR A 269 -22.28 5.37 -13.88
N ASP A 270 -21.04 5.68 -14.18
CA ASP A 270 -20.34 5.23 -15.39
C ASP A 270 -19.29 4.14 -15.15
N TYR A 271 -18.76 4.06 -13.92
CA TYR A 271 -17.65 3.19 -13.57
C TYR A 271 -17.80 2.65 -12.16
N ILE A 272 -17.51 1.37 -11.97
CA ILE A 272 -17.51 0.68 -10.68
C ILE A 272 -16.30 -0.24 -10.54
N LEU A 273 -15.68 -0.21 -9.35
CA LEU A 273 -14.67 -1.17 -8.89
C LEU A 273 -15.33 -2.21 -7.99
N GLU A 274 -15.20 -3.50 -8.30
CA GLU A 274 -15.82 -4.58 -7.53
C GLU A 274 -14.79 -5.41 -6.78
N ASN A 275 -14.91 -5.45 -5.47
CA ASN A 275 -14.01 -6.21 -4.60
C ASN A 275 -14.56 -7.58 -4.20
N HIS A 276 -15.86 -7.86 -4.39
CA HIS A 276 -16.49 -9.10 -3.99
C HIS A 276 -16.56 -10.12 -5.13
N SER A 277 -15.86 -11.24 -4.96
CA SER A 277 -15.79 -12.32 -5.96
C SER A 277 -17.17 -12.88 -6.35
N LYS A 278 -18.08 -13.09 -5.37
CA LYS A 278 -19.43 -13.60 -5.65
C LYS A 278 -20.22 -12.65 -6.53
N ARG A 279 -20.23 -11.34 -6.22
CA ARG A 279 -20.95 -10.36 -7.04
C ARG A 279 -20.34 -10.27 -8.43
N TRP A 280 -19.02 -10.18 -8.53
CA TRP A 280 -18.33 -10.17 -9.82
C TRP A 280 -18.68 -11.34 -10.70
N ALA A 281 -18.77 -12.55 -10.11
CA ALA A 281 -19.09 -13.76 -10.85
C ALA A 281 -20.55 -13.85 -11.28
N ARG A 282 -21.49 -13.39 -10.43
CA ARG A 282 -22.91 -13.68 -10.60
C ARG A 282 -23.78 -12.50 -10.97
N ASP A 283 -23.42 -11.30 -10.50
CA ASP A 283 -24.37 -10.18 -10.55
C ASP A 283 -24.03 -9.18 -11.68
N TYR A 284 -22.81 -9.23 -12.24
CA TYR A 284 -22.37 -8.42 -13.37
C TYR A 284 -22.78 -9.04 -14.70
N ASN A 285 -24.08 -9.04 -14.94
CA ASN A 285 -24.73 -9.59 -16.15
C ASN A 285 -25.96 -8.76 -16.52
N GLY A 286 -26.61 -9.11 -17.63
CA GLY A 286 -27.83 -8.48 -18.12
C GLY A 286 -27.68 -7.86 -19.50
N PRO A 287 -28.73 -7.23 -20.05
CA PRO A 287 -28.78 -6.75 -21.45
C PRO A 287 -27.63 -5.78 -21.78
N ASN A 288 -27.28 -4.86 -20.89
CA ASN A 288 -26.22 -3.87 -21.14
C ASN A 288 -24.83 -4.51 -21.25
N PHE A 289 -24.59 -5.64 -20.56
CA PHE A 289 -23.34 -6.42 -20.70
C PHE A 289 -23.32 -7.23 -21.99
N ILE A 290 -24.45 -7.87 -22.35
CA ILE A 290 -24.58 -8.65 -23.57
C ILE A 290 -24.40 -7.76 -24.83
N ASN A 291 -25.01 -6.58 -24.81
CA ASN A 291 -24.94 -5.60 -25.90
C ASN A 291 -23.68 -4.75 -25.87
N LYS A 292 -22.74 -5.06 -24.99
CA LYS A 292 -21.46 -4.35 -24.81
C LYS A 292 -21.59 -2.84 -24.53
N LYS A 293 -22.75 -2.39 -24.05
CA LYS A 293 -22.88 -1.03 -23.50
C LYS A 293 -22.09 -0.85 -22.21
N ILE A 294 -21.98 -1.94 -21.45
CA ILE A 294 -21.12 -2.03 -20.26
C ILE A 294 -20.01 -3.03 -20.58
N ILE A 295 -18.78 -2.59 -20.43
CA ILE A 295 -17.59 -3.42 -20.49
C ILE A 295 -17.27 -3.91 -19.08
N LYS A 296 -17.09 -5.23 -18.96
CA LYS A 296 -16.63 -5.91 -17.75
C LYS A 296 -15.24 -6.46 -18.00
N THR A 297 -14.24 -6.02 -17.24
CA THR A 297 -12.85 -6.41 -17.46
C THR A 297 -12.05 -6.45 -16.16
N GLU A 298 -10.88 -7.06 -16.24
CA GLU A 298 -9.91 -7.11 -15.16
C GLU A 298 -8.64 -6.39 -15.58
N LEU A 299 -8.23 -5.39 -14.81
CA LEU A 299 -7.02 -4.60 -15.05
C LEU A 299 -5.89 -5.18 -14.21
N VAL A 300 -4.86 -5.71 -14.87
CA VAL A 300 -3.70 -6.34 -14.20
C VAL A 300 -2.87 -5.29 -13.48
N HIS A 301 -2.42 -5.61 -12.27
CA HIS A 301 -1.48 -4.79 -11.51
C HIS A 301 -0.37 -5.64 -10.87
N PHE A 302 0.74 -4.97 -10.54
CA PHE A 302 1.89 -5.56 -9.86
C PHE A 302 2.09 -4.96 -8.46
N ASN A 303 1.02 -4.42 -7.86
CA ASN A 303 1.08 -3.96 -6.49
C ASN A 303 1.49 -5.10 -5.58
N ASN A 304 2.43 -4.84 -4.67
CA ASN A 304 2.76 -5.79 -3.63
C ASN A 304 1.53 -6.00 -2.73
N THR A 305 0.96 -7.19 -2.77
CA THR A 305 -0.24 -7.52 -2.00
C THR A 305 0.09 -7.99 -0.58
N GLY A 306 1.39 -8.20 -0.30
CA GLY A 306 1.80 -8.76 0.98
C GLY A 306 1.25 -10.17 1.20
N ILE A 307 0.77 -10.45 2.39
CA ILE A 307 0.14 -11.72 2.74
C ILE A 307 -1.12 -11.51 3.58
N GLN A 308 -2.17 -12.26 3.26
CA GLN A 308 -3.29 -12.51 4.16
C GLN A 308 -3.26 -13.98 4.57
N GLY A 309 -3.54 -14.27 5.84
CA GLY A 309 -3.54 -15.64 6.33
C GLY A 309 -4.19 -15.78 7.71
N PHE A 310 -4.27 -17.01 8.17
CA PHE A 310 -4.67 -17.33 9.54
C PHE A 310 -3.39 -17.44 10.37
N ALA A 311 -3.10 -16.43 11.18
CA ALA A 311 -1.91 -16.39 12.01
C ALA A 311 -2.05 -17.30 13.23
N PHE A 312 -1.00 -18.06 13.52
CA PHE A 312 -0.82 -18.79 14.77
C PHE A 312 -0.22 -17.87 15.81
N ASN A 313 -0.76 -17.82 17.01
CA ASN A 313 -0.12 -17.11 18.10
C ASN A 313 0.90 -18.05 18.78
N THR A 314 2.17 -17.96 18.38
CA THR A 314 3.25 -18.81 18.92
C THR A 314 3.64 -18.50 20.37
N ARG A 315 3.02 -17.49 21.00
CA ARG A 315 3.09 -17.29 22.48
C ARG A 315 2.31 -18.40 23.23
N LYS A 316 1.42 -19.09 22.53
CA LYS A 316 0.68 -20.24 23.06
C LYS A 316 1.49 -21.51 22.88
N ASP A 317 1.74 -22.25 23.97
CA ASP A 317 2.57 -23.46 23.98
C ASP A 317 2.22 -24.46 22.87
N ILE A 318 0.92 -24.60 22.58
CA ILE A 318 0.42 -25.49 21.53
C ILE A 318 1.02 -25.18 20.15
N PHE A 319 1.32 -23.91 19.87
CA PHE A 319 1.86 -23.49 18.57
C PHE A 319 3.38 -23.32 18.57
N ASN A 320 4.09 -23.69 19.63
CA ASN A 320 5.56 -23.75 19.61
C ASN A 320 6.06 -24.84 18.67
N ASP A 321 5.30 -25.94 18.53
CA ASP A 321 5.66 -27.01 17.62
C ASP A 321 5.35 -26.62 16.15
N ILE A 322 6.42 -26.48 15.36
CA ILE A 322 6.32 -26.19 13.93
C ILE A 322 5.59 -27.30 13.16
N ASN A 323 5.67 -28.57 13.61
CA ASN A 323 5.04 -29.68 12.93
C ASN A 323 3.52 -29.64 13.07
N LEU A 324 3.00 -29.16 14.21
CA LEU A 324 1.57 -28.89 14.35
C LEU A 324 1.13 -27.77 13.39
N ARG A 325 1.85 -26.65 13.35
CA ARG A 325 1.53 -25.54 12.42
C ARG A 325 1.57 -26.00 10.96
N LYS A 326 2.57 -26.82 10.61
CA LYS A 326 2.70 -27.44 9.28
C LYS A 326 1.50 -28.34 8.96
N ALA A 327 1.12 -29.23 9.84
CA ALA A 327 -0.01 -30.14 9.64
C ALA A 327 -1.33 -29.37 9.46
N ILE A 328 -1.56 -28.36 10.27
CA ILE A 328 -2.74 -27.48 10.16
C ILE A 328 -2.74 -26.73 8.82
N THR A 329 -1.60 -26.22 8.39
CA THR A 329 -1.46 -25.49 7.10
C THR A 329 -1.73 -26.42 5.90
N MET A 330 -1.32 -27.68 5.97
CA MET A 330 -1.50 -28.65 4.88
C MET A 330 -2.96 -29.03 4.64
N VAL A 331 -3.81 -28.94 5.64
CA VAL A 331 -5.23 -29.31 5.53
C VAL A 331 -6.16 -28.15 5.22
N PHE A 332 -5.62 -26.94 5.01
CA PHE A 332 -6.37 -25.85 4.42
C PHE A 332 -6.47 -26.04 2.91
N ASP A 333 -7.65 -26.47 2.44
CA ASP A 333 -7.92 -26.72 1.03
C ASP A 333 -8.30 -25.42 0.32
N PHE A 334 -7.26 -24.73 -0.19
CA PHE A 334 -7.43 -23.47 -0.92
C PHE A 334 -8.15 -23.70 -2.24
N GLU A 335 -7.78 -24.75 -3.00
CA GLU A 335 -8.34 -25.00 -4.34
C GLU A 335 -9.84 -25.25 -4.25
N TRP A 336 -10.28 -26.05 -3.28
CA TRP A 336 -11.72 -26.23 -3.00
C TRP A 336 -12.40 -24.91 -2.62
N SER A 337 -11.80 -24.13 -1.74
CA SER A 337 -12.33 -22.83 -1.32
C SER A 337 -12.41 -21.86 -2.48
N ASN A 338 -11.38 -21.81 -3.33
CA ASN A 338 -11.32 -20.94 -4.50
C ASN A 338 -12.42 -21.31 -5.50
N LYS A 339 -12.59 -22.59 -5.80
CA LYS A 339 -13.61 -23.09 -6.72
C LYS A 339 -15.03 -22.83 -6.21
N ASN A 340 -15.31 -23.22 -4.95
CA ASN A 340 -16.68 -23.29 -4.43
C ASN A 340 -17.16 -21.99 -3.75
N LEU A 341 -16.24 -21.21 -3.16
CA LEU A 341 -16.57 -19.98 -2.45
C LEU A 341 -16.19 -18.72 -3.23
N PHE A 342 -15.14 -18.76 -4.06
CA PHE A 342 -14.57 -17.59 -4.70
C PHE A 342 -14.61 -17.62 -6.23
N TYR A 343 -15.22 -18.63 -6.85
CA TYR A 343 -15.42 -18.71 -8.30
C TYR A 343 -14.10 -18.69 -9.09
N ASN A 344 -13.03 -19.29 -8.56
CA ASN A 344 -11.68 -19.32 -9.12
C ASN A 344 -11.05 -17.94 -9.38
N GLN A 345 -11.40 -16.94 -8.58
CA GLN A 345 -10.97 -15.56 -8.81
C GLN A 345 -9.75 -15.13 -8.01
N TYR A 346 -9.17 -15.99 -7.21
CA TYR A 346 -8.00 -15.67 -6.39
C TYR A 346 -6.82 -16.57 -6.70
N LEU A 347 -5.63 -16.05 -6.40
CA LEU A 347 -4.38 -16.81 -6.35
C LEU A 347 -4.06 -17.13 -4.90
N ARG A 348 -3.49 -18.31 -4.62
CA ARG A 348 -3.02 -18.63 -3.28
C ARG A 348 -1.83 -17.79 -2.93
N SER A 349 -1.83 -17.18 -1.73
CA SER A 349 -0.65 -16.48 -1.23
C SER A 349 0.53 -17.46 -1.11
N ASN A 350 1.66 -17.06 -1.65
CA ASN A 350 2.88 -17.85 -1.71
C ASN A 350 4.11 -17.14 -1.15
N SER A 351 3.91 -15.93 -0.59
CA SER A 351 4.97 -15.08 -0.08
C SER A 351 4.40 -14.06 0.90
N TYR A 352 5.22 -13.55 1.79
CA TYR A 352 4.92 -12.35 2.59
C TYR A 352 4.97 -11.07 1.75
N PHE A 353 5.45 -11.17 0.50
CA PHE A 353 5.51 -10.10 -0.49
C PHE A 353 4.83 -10.51 -1.81
N SER A 354 3.70 -11.22 -1.73
CA SER A 354 3.00 -11.76 -2.91
C SER A 354 2.75 -10.69 -3.97
N ASN A 355 2.80 -11.08 -5.24
CA ASN A 355 2.63 -10.23 -6.42
C ASN A 355 3.71 -9.15 -6.59
N SER A 356 4.92 -9.38 -6.11
CA SER A 356 6.03 -8.44 -6.27
C SER A 356 7.36 -9.15 -6.51
N GLU A 357 8.35 -8.40 -7.00
CA GLU A 357 9.73 -8.87 -7.15
C GLU A 357 10.44 -9.15 -5.81
N LEU A 358 9.81 -8.79 -4.68
CA LEU A 358 10.32 -9.05 -3.33
C LEU A 358 9.95 -10.45 -2.82
N ALA A 359 9.09 -11.18 -3.54
CA ALA A 359 8.71 -12.53 -3.21
C ALA A 359 9.86 -13.51 -3.55
N ALA A 360 10.30 -14.28 -2.57
CA ALA A 360 11.36 -15.26 -2.77
C ALA A 360 10.96 -16.37 -3.76
N ASP A 361 11.87 -16.73 -4.64
CA ASP A 361 11.75 -17.91 -5.49
C ASP A 361 11.74 -19.20 -4.67
N ILE A 362 11.28 -20.32 -5.28
CA ILE A 362 11.31 -21.62 -4.63
C ILE A 362 12.76 -22.01 -4.27
N LYS A 363 13.69 -21.87 -5.22
CA LYS A 363 15.11 -22.17 -5.01
C LYS A 363 15.81 -21.00 -4.34
N VAL A 364 16.67 -21.28 -3.39
CA VAL A 364 17.57 -20.29 -2.81
C VAL A 364 18.61 -19.84 -3.85
N SER A 365 18.85 -18.53 -3.94
CA SER A 365 19.86 -17.96 -4.84
C SER A 365 21.22 -17.85 -4.17
N ASN A 366 22.28 -17.77 -4.99
CA ASN A 366 23.63 -17.52 -4.49
C ASN A 366 23.75 -16.18 -3.74
N ASN A 367 23.00 -15.15 -4.16
CA ASN A 367 23.00 -13.84 -3.47
C ASN A 367 22.40 -13.97 -2.06
N GLU A 368 21.35 -14.75 -1.88
CA GLU A 368 20.78 -15.03 -0.55
C GLU A 368 21.75 -15.77 0.35
N LEU A 369 22.50 -16.77 -0.19
CA LEU A 369 23.52 -17.50 0.57
C LEU A 369 24.67 -16.59 1.01
N LEU A 370 25.19 -15.75 0.11
CA LEU A 370 26.25 -14.77 0.42
C LEU A 370 25.79 -13.75 1.47
N LEU A 371 24.55 -13.29 1.37
CA LEU A 371 23.98 -12.37 2.37
C LEU A 371 23.84 -13.04 3.73
N ALA A 372 23.38 -14.27 3.75
CA ALA A 372 23.24 -15.05 4.98
C ALA A 372 24.59 -15.28 5.68
N GLU A 373 25.64 -15.62 4.92
CA GLU A 373 27.00 -15.72 5.43
C GLU A 373 27.47 -14.39 6.02
N LYS A 374 27.31 -13.29 5.30
CA LYS A 374 27.65 -11.92 5.77
C LYS A 374 26.97 -11.58 7.09
N LEU A 375 25.71 -11.99 7.25
CA LEU A 375 24.89 -11.71 8.45
C LEU A 375 25.07 -12.77 9.56
N ASN A 376 25.92 -13.77 9.37
CA ASN A 376 26.06 -14.93 10.25
C ASN A 376 24.70 -15.59 10.55
N ILE A 377 23.89 -15.82 9.51
CA ILE A 377 22.66 -16.61 9.58
C ILE A 377 23.02 -18.07 9.29
N SER A 378 22.58 -18.98 10.16
CA SER A 378 22.86 -20.40 9.99
C SER A 378 22.32 -20.94 8.66
N THR A 379 23.18 -21.56 7.86
CA THR A 379 22.80 -22.19 6.59
C THR A 379 21.74 -23.28 6.76
N SER A 380 21.66 -23.90 7.94
CA SER A 380 20.61 -24.88 8.27
C SER A 380 19.20 -24.32 8.23
N LYS A 381 19.05 -22.99 8.41
CA LYS A 381 17.77 -22.27 8.30
C LYS A 381 17.45 -21.87 6.85
N ILE A 382 18.45 -21.91 5.94
CA ILE A 382 18.33 -21.41 4.58
C ILE A 382 18.06 -22.56 3.63
N ASN A 383 16.82 -22.99 3.61
CA ASN A 383 16.36 -24.06 2.73
C ASN A 383 15.53 -23.49 1.57
N ASN A 384 15.33 -24.28 0.54
CA ASN A 384 14.35 -23.95 -0.47
C ASN A 384 13.00 -23.63 0.18
N LYS A 385 12.29 -22.71 -0.43
CA LYS A 385 10.96 -22.32 0.04
C LYS A 385 10.01 -23.51 -0.03
N ILE A 386 9.30 -23.76 1.05
CA ILE A 386 8.39 -24.90 1.15
C ILE A 386 7.23 -24.72 0.17
N LYS A 387 6.99 -25.75 -0.63
CA LYS A 387 5.81 -25.82 -1.48
C LYS A 387 4.62 -26.31 -0.66
N LEU A 388 3.54 -25.53 -0.66
CA LEU A 388 2.28 -25.98 -0.08
C LEU A 388 1.61 -27.00 -1.00
N PRO A 389 0.82 -27.93 -0.46
CA PRO A 389 0.04 -28.86 -1.28
C PRO A 389 -0.90 -28.10 -2.22
N ILE A 390 -1.07 -28.61 -3.42
CA ILE A 390 -2.06 -28.18 -4.40
C ILE A 390 -3.06 -29.32 -4.54
N ASN A 391 -4.33 -29.06 -4.21
CA ASN A 391 -5.38 -30.07 -4.12
C ASN A 391 -6.39 -29.90 -5.27
N THR A 392 -5.98 -30.24 -6.50
CA THR A 392 -6.86 -30.14 -7.68
C THR A 392 -7.86 -31.28 -7.75
N GLU A 393 -7.47 -32.46 -7.27
CA GLU A 393 -8.30 -33.66 -7.24
C GLU A 393 -8.54 -34.13 -5.79
N PRO A 394 -9.65 -34.85 -5.52
CA PRO A 394 -9.91 -35.42 -4.20
C PRO A 394 -8.79 -36.31 -3.65
N SER A 395 -8.05 -36.99 -4.53
CA SER A 395 -6.89 -37.82 -4.19
C SER A 395 -5.73 -37.00 -3.61
N ASP A 396 -5.49 -35.77 -4.15
CA ASP A 396 -4.43 -34.87 -3.68
C ASP A 396 -4.73 -34.43 -2.26
N TYR A 397 -5.99 -34.04 -2.01
CA TYR A 397 -6.43 -33.65 -0.67
C TYR A 397 -6.32 -34.79 0.34
N ARG A 398 -6.71 -36.02 -0.05
CA ARG A 398 -6.52 -37.22 0.79
C ARG A 398 -5.06 -37.44 1.14
N LYS A 399 -4.15 -37.26 0.18
CA LYS A 399 -2.70 -37.34 0.40
C LYS A 399 -2.25 -36.28 1.40
N SER A 400 -2.70 -35.03 1.25
CA SER A 400 -2.39 -33.92 2.18
C SER A 400 -2.80 -34.25 3.61
N LEU A 401 -3.99 -34.85 3.82
CA LEU A 401 -4.46 -35.32 5.13
C LEU A 401 -3.58 -36.46 5.69
N ILE A 402 -3.21 -37.44 4.88
CA ILE A 402 -2.35 -38.56 5.29
C ILE A 402 -0.97 -38.05 5.69
N ASP A 403 -0.40 -37.14 4.89
CA ASP A 403 0.92 -36.55 5.17
C ASP A 403 0.90 -35.68 6.43
N ALA A 404 -0.16 -34.88 6.64
CA ALA A 404 -0.37 -34.11 7.86
C ALA A 404 -0.45 -35.03 9.10
N LYS A 405 -1.23 -36.12 9.03
CA LYS A 405 -1.32 -37.09 10.11
C LYS A 405 0.03 -37.73 10.39
N ARG A 406 0.76 -38.15 9.36
CA ARG A 406 2.10 -38.76 9.51
C ARG A 406 3.10 -37.81 10.20
N ILE A 407 3.02 -36.50 9.90
CA ILE A 407 3.83 -35.48 10.58
C ILE A 407 3.50 -35.43 12.07
N LEU A 408 2.22 -35.41 12.42
CA LEU A 408 1.75 -35.38 13.82
C LEU A 408 2.17 -36.65 14.56
N ASP A 409 1.94 -37.82 13.98
CA ASP A 409 2.34 -39.14 14.57
C ASP A 409 3.83 -39.18 14.86
N LYS A 410 4.69 -38.74 13.90
CA LYS A 410 6.15 -38.65 14.07
C LYS A 410 6.60 -37.68 15.13
N SER A 411 5.77 -36.65 15.42
CA SER A 411 6.03 -35.64 16.43
C SER A 411 5.45 -36.00 17.80
N GLY A 412 4.96 -37.25 17.98
CA GLY A 412 4.46 -37.76 19.25
C GLY A 412 3.01 -37.38 19.58
N TYR A 413 2.27 -36.85 18.62
CA TYR A 413 0.83 -36.63 18.80
C TYR A 413 0.08 -37.95 18.67
N SER A 414 -1.03 -38.08 19.39
CA SER A 414 -1.88 -39.27 19.36
C SER A 414 -3.36 -38.93 19.33
N ILE A 415 -4.15 -39.68 18.55
CA ILE A 415 -5.60 -39.50 18.52
C ILE A 415 -6.23 -40.53 19.49
N ARG A 416 -7.04 -40.04 20.44
CA ARG A 416 -7.81 -40.85 21.40
C ARG A 416 -9.25 -40.37 21.38
N ASN A 417 -10.19 -41.31 21.20
CA ASN A 417 -11.64 -41.01 21.14
C ASN A 417 -11.95 -39.87 20.13
N GLY A 418 -11.26 -39.82 19.00
CA GLY A 418 -11.47 -38.81 17.97
C GLY A 418 -10.87 -37.43 18.27
N GLN A 419 -10.14 -37.26 19.39
CA GLN A 419 -9.44 -36.05 19.79
C GLN A 419 -7.94 -36.22 19.69
N LEU A 420 -7.25 -35.22 19.13
CA LEU A 420 -5.79 -35.17 19.06
C LEU A 420 -5.21 -34.67 20.39
N PHE A 421 -4.21 -35.37 20.89
CA PHE A 421 -3.44 -35.01 22.09
C PHE A 421 -1.99 -34.72 21.73
N SER A 422 -1.43 -33.67 22.32
CA SER A 422 -0.03 -33.31 22.20
C SER A 422 0.88 -34.33 22.92
N PRO A 423 2.21 -34.30 22.67
CA PRO A 423 3.16 -35.11 23.43
C PRO A 423 3.10 -34.87 24.94
N SER A 424 2.68 -33.68 25.39
CA SER A 424 2.44 -33.34 26.79
C SER A 424 1.06 -33.76 27.30
N ASN A 425 0.34 -34.60 26.58
CA ASN A 425 -0.97 -35.15 26.92
C ASN A 425 -2.09 -34.10 27.08
N LYS A 426 -1.99 -32.96 26.38
CA LYS A 426 -3.03 -31.92 26.34
C LYS A 426 -3.86 -32.05 25.05
N PRO A 427 -5.20 -31.92 25.10
CA PRO A 427 -6.02 -31.92 23.88
C PRO A 427 -5.71 -30.71 23.00
N VAL A 428 -5.69 -30.93 21.69
CA VAL A 428 -5.45 -29.87 20.70
C VAL A 428 -6.80 -29.21 20.36
N ILE A 429 -7.06 -28.06 20.99
CA ILE A 429 -8.25 -27.25 20.78
C ILE A 429 -7.81 -25.85 20.39
N ILE A 430 -8.37 -25.31 19.32
CA ILE A 430 -8.01 -24.01 18.77
C ILE A 430 -9.22 -23.07 18.88
N ASN A 431 -9.04 -21.91 19.52
CA ASN A 431 -10.03 -20.85 19.57
C ASN A 431 -9.68 -19.75 18.59
N PHE A 432 -10.47 -19.64 17.54
CA PHE A 432 -10.23 -18.70 16.43
C PHE A 432 -11.03 -17.43 16.65
N LEU A 433 -10.34 -16.28 16.74
CA LEU A 433 -10.94 -14.97 16.93
C LEU A 433 -11.31 -14.33 15.57
N LEU A 434 -12.55 -13.84 15.43
CA LEU A 434 -13.06 -13.17 14.23
C LEU A 434 -13.69 -11.81 14.56
N ALA A 435 -13.54 -10.84 13.63
CA ALA A 435 -14.34 -9.62 13.61
C ALA A 435 -15.42 -9.63 12.51
N GLN A 436 -15.25 -10.45 11.48
CA GLN A 436 -16.11 -10.44 10.30
C GLN A 436 -16.79 -11.79 10.07
N LYS A 437 -18.12 -11.82 10.07
CA LYS A 437 -18.92 -13.02 9.77
C LYS A 437 -18.62 -13.65 8.40
N GLY A 438 -18.14 -12.86 7.45
CA GLY A 438 -17.77 -13.33 6.12
C GLY A 438 -16.74 -14.47 6.10
N PHE A 439 -15.86 -14.55 7.12
CA PHE A 439 -14.87 -15.61 7.26
C PHE A 439 -15.45 -16.92 7.82
N GLU A 440 -16.61 -16.92 8.48
CA GLU A 440 -17.22 -18.14 9.04
C GLU A 440 -17.47 -19.21 7.95
N ARG A 441 -17.90 -18.77 6.75
CA ARG A 441 -18.11 -19.69 5.60
C ARG A 441 -16.83 -20.35 5.10
N ILE A 442 -15.65 -19.75 5.40
CA ILE A 442 -14.34 -20.27 5.03
C ILE A 442 -13.80 -21.17 6.12
N LEU A 443 -14.04 -20.80 7.38
CA LEU A 443 -13.62 -21.60 8.53
C LEU A 443 -14.45 -22.88 8.70
N ALA A 444 -15.70 -22.90 8.27
CA ALA A 444 -16.56 -24.08 8.40
C ALA A 444 -15.98 -25.32 7.69
N PRO A 445 -15.61 -25.29 6.39
CA PRO A 445 -14.94 -26.42 5.75
C PRO A 445 -13.54 -26.69 6.35
N PHE A 446 -12.79 -25.66 6.73
CA PHE A 446 -11.50 -25.83 7.37
C PHE A 446 -11.60 -26.55 8.72
N ARG A 447 -12.61 -26.21 9.54
CA ARG A 447 -12.93 -26.92 10.78
C ARG A 447 -13.21 -28.41 10.54
N ASN A 448 -14.00 -28.72 9.49
CA ASN A 448 -14.30 -30.11 9.14
C ASN A 448 -13.02 -30.87 8.72
N ASN A 449 -12.09 -30.20 8.07
CA ASN A 449 -10.81 -30.77 7.69
C ASN A 449 -9.90 -31.02 8.91
N LEU A 450 -9.81 -30.08 9.84
CA LEU A 450 -9.08 -30.22 11.09
C LEU A 450 -9.64 -31.33 11.98
N LYS A 451 -10.97 -31.51 12.00
CA LYS A 451 -11.63 -32.60 12.75
C LYS A 451 -11.20 -33.98 12.27
N ARG A 452 -10.83 -34.14 10.99
CA ARG A 452 -10.28 -35.40 10.46
C ARG A 452 -8.90 -35.74 11.05
N LEU A 453 -8.18 -34.72 11.55
CA LEU A 453 -6.93 -34.90 12.30
C LEU A 453 -7.16 -34.97 13.82
N GLY A 454 -8.41 -34.94 14.28
CA GLY A 454 -8.75 -34.90 15.70
C GLY A 454 -8.57 -33.51 16.35
N ILE A 455 -8.41 -32.45 15.56
CA ILE A 455 -8.25 -31.08 16.06
C ILE A 455 -9.60 -30.39 16.10
N ASP A 456 -9.98 -29.86 17.27
CA ASP A 456 -11.17 -29.05 17.43
C ASP A 456 -10.88 -27.58 17.15
N LEU A 457 -11.62 -26.99 16.21
CA LEU A 457 -11.59 -25.56 15.91
C LEU A 457 -12.90 -24.91 16.34
N ASN A 458 -12.82 -24.05 17.35
CA ASN A 458 -13.90 -23.18 17.78
C ASN A 458 -13.68 -21.78 17.22
N TYR A 459 -14.65 -21.16 16.56
CA TYR A 459 -14.52 -19.78 16.12
C TYR A 459 -15.66 -18.93 16.68
N ARG A 460 -15.30 -17.69 17.02
CA ARG A 460 -16.24 -16.71 17.56
C ARG A 460 -16.03 -15.36 16.90
N THR A 461 -17.08 -14.84 16.29
CA THR A 461 -17.13 -13.45 15.80
C THR A 461 -17.55 -12.55 16.97
N VAL A 462 -16.73 -11.53 17.23
CA VAL A 462 -16.97 -10.51 18.27
C VAL A 462 -17.11 -9.13 17.62
N ASP A 463 -17.58 -8.13 18.37
CA ASP A 463 -17.59 -6.75 17.91
C ASP A 463 -16.14 -6.22 17.68
N LEU A 464 -16.04 -5.15 16.89
CA LEU A 464 -14.74 -4.64 16.45
C LEU A 464 -13.89 -4.12 17.62
N SER A 465 -14.51 -3.52 18.64
CA SER A 465 -13.79 -2.96 19.80
C SER A 465 -13.16 -4.07 20.63
N LEU A 466 -13.93 -5.13 20.93
CA LEU A 466 -13.43 -6.29 21.64
C LEU A 466 -12.39 -7.06 20.81
N TYR A 467 -12.60 -7.14 19.49
CA TYR A 467 -11.61 -7.74 18.59
C TYR A 467 -10.28 -7.01 18.67
N GLN A 468 -10.28 -5.67 18.53
CA GLN A 468 -9.06 -4.87 18.60
C GLN A 468 -8.38 -4.99 19.95
N GLN A 469 -9.12 -4.90 21.05
CA GLN A 469 -8.57 -5.08 22.40
C GLN A 469 -7.84 -6.42 22.56
N ARG A 470 -8.46 -7.52 22.06
CA ARG A 470 -7.84 -8.85 22.10
C ARG A 470 -6.61 -8.98 21.21
N LEU A 471 -6.62 -8.34 20.04
CA LEU A 471 -5.44 -8.28 19.16
C LEU A 471 -4.29 -7.54 19.84
N ASP A 472 -4.56 -6.38 20.44
CA ASP A 472 -3.56 -5.53 21.09
C ASP A 472 -2.90 -6.25 22.28
N ASN A 473 -3.63 -7.14 22.96
CA ASN A 473 -3.16 -7.95 24.09
C ASN A 473 -2.72 -9.36 23.68
N PHE A 474 -2.76 -9.73 22.39
CA PHE A 474 -2.47 -11.07 21.88
C PHE A 474 -3.33 -12.18 22.52
N GLU A 475 -4.59 -11.89 22.84
CA GLU A 475 -5.55 -12.81 23.49
C GLU A 475 -6.34 -13.63 22.47
N PHE A 476 -5.66 -14.45 21.69
CA PHE A 476 -6.21 -15.38 20.71
C PHE A 476 -5.29 -16.58 20.52
N ASP A 477 -5.82 -17.68 19.97
CA ASP A 477 -5.00 -18.80 19.50
C ASP A 477 -4.66 -18.62 18.02
N MET A 478 -5.69 -18.36 17.20
CA MET A 478 -5.55 -18.00 15.78
C MET A 478 -6.48 -16.84 15.43
N THR A 479 -6.11 -16.07 14.44
CA THR A 479 -6.94 -14.97 13.88
C THR A 479 -6.61 -14.71 12.42
N VAL A 480 -7.48 -13.97 11.71
CA VAL A 480 -7.19 -13.47 10.36
C VAL A 480 -6.25 -12.27 10.44
N VAL A 481 -5.15 -12.32 9.73
CA VAL A 481 -4.19 -11.21 9.63
C VAL A 481 -3.93 -10.88 8.18
N SER A 482 -3.80 -9.59 7.89
CA SER A 482 -3.31 -9.09 6.61
C SER A 482 -2.12 -8.17 6.86
N TYR A 483 -1.01 -8.45 6.18
CA TYR A 483 0.19 -7.63 6.17
C TYR A 483 0.36 -7.04 4.76
N PRO A 484 -0.28 -5.88 4.48
CA PRO A 484 -0.04 -5.18 3.23
C PRO A 484 1.42 -4.72 3.19
N GLN A 485 2.02 -4.72 2.01
CA GLN A 485 3.42 -4.35 1.82
C GLN A 485 3.54 -3.28 0.75
N SER A 486 4.52 -2.39 0.94
CA SER A 486 4.93 -1.45 -0.11
C SER A 486 5.84 -2.13 -1.13
N GLN A 487 6.14 -1.44 -2.23
CA GLN A 487 7.18 -1.88 -3.16
C GLN A 487 8.60 -1.68 -2.60
N SER A 488 8.73 -0.91 -1.54
CA SER A 488 9.97 -0.71 -0.79
C SER A 488 9.63 -0.78 0.70
N PRO A 489 9.57 -1.99 1.29
CA PRO A 489 9.30 -2.16 2.71
C PRO A 489 10.42 -1.55 3.56
N GLY A 490 10.05 -1.01 4.71
CA GLY A 490 10.93 -0.26 5.59
C GLY A 490 10.69 -0.54 7.08
N SER A 491 10.61 0.51 7.88
CA SER A 491 10.52 0.43 9.34
C SER A 491 9.23 -0.23 9.87
N GLU A 492 8.17 -0.33 9.07
CA GLU A 492 6.94 -1.04 9.43
C GLU A 492 7.17 -2.52 9.73
N LEU A 493 8.20 -3.13 9.09
CA LEU A 493 8.59 -4.52 9.36
C LEU A 493 9.00 -4.77 10.81
N MET A 494 9.51 -3.74 11.50
CA MET A 494 9.86 -3.82 12.93
C MET A 494 8.63 -4.16 13.78
N SER A 495 7.51 -3.49 13.53
CA SER A 495 6.25 -3.74 14.25
C SER A 495 5.63 -5.09 13.91
N MET A 496 5.83 -5.57 12.67
CA MET A 496 5.21 -6.80 12.17
C MET A 496 5.96 -8.07 12.56
N PHE A 497 7.31 -8.04 12.53
CA PHE A 497 8.09 -9.28 12.53
C PHE A 497 9.30 -9.26 13.48
N SER A 498 9.65 -8.14 14.14
CA SER A 498 10.84 -8.10 15.00
C SER A 498 10.63 -8.75 16.36
N SER A 499 11.72 -9.23 16.96
CA SER A 499 11.74 -9.71 18.34
C SER A 499 11.35 -8.63 19.36
N GLU A 500 11.64 -7.36 19.07
CA GLU A 500 11.29 -6.21 19.92
C GLU A 500 9.77 -6.03 20.04
N SER A 501 9.02 -6.37 19.01
CA SER A 501 7.56 -6.26 18.96
C SER A 501 6.81 -7.46 19.57
N PHE A 502 7.54 -8.50 20.00
CA PHE A 502 6.97 -9.76 20.48
C PHE A 502 5.99 -9.55 21.67
N ASP A 503 6.39 -8.81 22.70
CA ASP A 503 5.58 -8.56 23.91
C ASP A 503 5.02 -7.11 23.97
N LYS A 504 5.08 -6.37 22.86
CA LYS A 504 4.68 -4.97 22.83
C LYS A 504 3.20 -4.85 22.47
N ASN A 505 2.36 -4.49 23.43
CA ASN A 505 0.92 -4.28 23.22
C ASN A 505 0.66 -3.29 22.08
N GLY A 506 -0.28 -3.62 21.20
CA GLY A 506 -0.61 -2.82 20.02
C GLY A 506 0.38 -2.96 18.85
N ALA A 507 1.43 -3.78 18.98
CA ALA A 507 2.27 -4.13 17.84
C ALA A 507 1.57 -5.14 16.91
N PHE A 508 1.99 -5.15 15.65
CA PHE A 508 1.41 -6.03 14.63
C PHE A 508 2.06 -7.41 14.54
N ASN A 509 2.93 -7.77 15.49
CA ASN A 509 3.55 -9.09 15.55
C ASN A 509 2.55 -10.16 16.07
N PHE A 510 1.44 -10.31 15.38
CA PHE A 510 0.38 -11.24 15.76
C PHE A 510 0.85 -12.70 15.85
N PRO A 511 1.73 -13.19 14.96
CA PRO A 511 2.23 -14.56 15.07
C PRO A 511 3.14 -14.81 16.27
N GLY A 512 3.67 -13.78 16.92
CA GLY A 512 4.64 -13.94 18.00
C GLY A 512 6.03 -14.37 17.48
N ILE A 513 6.52 -13.67 16.47
CA ILE A 513 7.84 -13.91 15.89
C ILE A 513 8.89 -13.37 16.85
N ARG A 514 9.89 -14.23 17.17
CA ARG A 514 11.03 -13.88 18.01
C ARG A 514 12.26 -14.62 17.49
N ASP A 515 12.88 -14.06 16.46
CA ASP A 515 14.06 -14.64 15.79
C ASP A 515 15.09 -13.56 15.45
N LYS A 516 16.28 -13.64 16.04
CA LYS A 516 17.37 -12.70 15.82
C LYS A 516 17.85 -12.62 14.37
N ASP A 517 17.70 -13.68 13.59
CA ASP A 517 18.09 -13.67 12.19
C ASP A 517 17.08 -12.88 11.35
N ILE A 518 15.79 -12.92 11.71
CA ILE A 518 14.75 -12.06 11.15
C ILE A 518 15.05 -10.60 11.50
N ASP A 519 15.43 -10.28 12.75
CA ASP A 519 15.80 -8.92 13.18
C ASP A 519 16.95 -8.34 12.34
N LYS A 520 18.00 -9.14 12.07
CA LYS A 520 19.13 -8.74 11.21
C LYS A 520 18.65 -8.42 9.78
N LEU A 521 17.76 -9.23 9.22
CA LEU A 521 17.23 -9.02 7.86
C LEU A 521 16.32 -7.81 7.77
N ILE A 522 15.50 -7.55 8.77
CA ILE A 522 14.69 -6.32 8.85
C ILE A 522 15.61 -5.09 8.80
N ASN A 523 16.68 -5.08 9.59
CA ASN A 523 17.66 -3.99 9.55
C ASN A 523 18.36 -3.87 8.20
N GLU A 524 18.77 -4.99 7.57
CA GLU A 524 19.39 -4.97 6.24
C GLU A 524 18.42 -4.43 5.17
N ILE A 525 17.10 -4.69 5.30
CA ILE A 525 16.06 -4.12 4.44
C ILE A 525 15.94 -2.61 4.65
N ILE A 526 15.75 -2.16 5.89
CA ILE A 526 15.57 -0.74 6.24
C ILE A 526 16.76 0.11 5.76
N TYR A 527 17.97 -0.41 5.87
CA TYR A 527 19.20 0.30 5.49
C TYR A 527 19.77 -0.14 4.15
N SER A 528 18.95 -0.73 3.28
CA SER A 528 19.38 -1.17 1.94
C SER A 528 19.95 -0.04 1.12
N LYS A 529 21.13 -0.27 0.52
CA LYS A 529 21.84 0.74 -0.28
C LYS A 529 21.33 0.85 -1.70
N ASN A 530 20.75 -0.20 -2.24
CA ASN A 530 20.23 -0.27 -3.59
C ASN A 530 19.13 -1.33 -3.72
N ARG A 531 18.39 -1.28 -4.84
CA ARG A 531 17.25 -2.19 -5.11
C ARG A 531 17.64 -3.66 -5.07
N LYS A 532 18.81 -4.01 -5.60
CA LYS A 532 19.29 -5.40 -5.59
C LYS A 532 19.47 -5.95 -4.17
N ASN A 533 20.04 -5.15 -3.27
CA ASN A 533 20.19 -5.54 -1.86
C ASN A 533 18.83 -5.66 -1.19
N LEU A 534 17.92 -4.72 -1.43
CA LEU A 534 16.55 -4.77 -0.91
C LEU A 534 15.83 -6.06 -1.33
N ILE A 535 15.87 -6.38 -2.62
CA ILE A 535 15.28 -7.62 -3.16
C ILE A 535 15.90 -8.86 -2.49
N THR A 536 17.24 -8.94 -2.44
CA THR A 536 17.93 -10.09 -1.85
C THR A 536 17.57 -10.27 -0.36
N SER A 537 17.56 -9.17 0.40
CA SER A 537 17.21 -9.20 1.83
C SER A 537 15.75 -9.57 2.06
N SER A 538 14.85 -9.06 1.21
CA SER A 538 13.42 -9.41 1.24
C SER A 538 13.17 -10.87 0.89
N HIS A 539 13.88 -11.42 -0.13
CA HIS A 539 13.82 -12.85 -0.47
C HIS A 539 14.24 -13.73 0.70
N LEU A 540 15.33 -13.38 1.38
CA LEU A 540 15.81 -14.18 2.50
C LEU A 540 14.87 -14.05 3.71
N LEU A 541 14.32 -12.86 3.99
CA LEU A 541 13.30 -12.64 5.03
C LEU A 541 12.03 -13.45 4.73
N ASP A 542 11.51 -13.36 3.49
CA ASP A 542 10.31 -14.09 3.05
C ASP A 542 10.50 -15.60 3.26
N ARG A 543 11.67 -16.12 2.88
CA ARG A 543 12.03 -17.53 3.03
C ARG A 543 12.06 -17.99 4.48
N LEU A 544 12.67 -17.21 5.37
CA LEU A 544 12.70 -17.53 6.79
C LEU A 544 11.30 -17.51 7.40
N LEU A 545 10.51 -16.47 7.13
CA LEU A 545 9.14 -16.35 7.60
C LEU A 545 8.25 -17.50 7.08
N TRP A 546 8.35 -17.78 5.78
CA TRP A 546 7.55 -18.82 5.12
C TRP A 546 7.81 -20.21 5.65
N ASN A 547 9.07 -20.57 5.80
CA ASN A 547 9.47 -21.93 6.21
C ASN A 547 9.16 -22.21 7.69
N GLN A 548 8.80 -21.22 8.49
CA GLN A 548 8.39 -21.38 9.89
C GLN A 548 6.89 -21.61 10.07
N TYR A 549 6.08 -21.55 9.02
CA TYR A 549 4.61 -21.71 9.11
C TYR A 549 3.97 -20.83 10.19
N TYR A 550 4.32 -19.56 10.24
CA TYR A 550 3.69 -18.61 11.17
C TYR A 550 2.21 -18.34 10.84
N MET A 551 1.80 -18.64 9.62
CA MET A 551 0.43 -18.43 9.13
C MET A 551 0.00 -19.58 8.23
N VAL A 552 -1.31 -19.85 8.18
CA VAL A 552 -1.95 -20.56 7.08
C VAL A 552 -2.18 -19.54 5.95
N PRO A 553 -1.43 -19.58 4.84
CA PRO A 553 -1.58 -18.60 3.77
C PRO A 553 -2.96 -18.71 3.11
N ASN A 554 -3.61 -17.56 2.95
CA ASN A 554 -4.89 -17.45 2.29
C ASN A 554 -4.70 -17.18 0.78
N TRP A 555 -5.15 -16.02 0.31
CA TRP A 555 -5.20 -15.68 -1.11
C TRP A 555 -4.99 -14.18 -1.33
N TYR A 556 -4.69 -13.85 -2.58
CA TYR A 556 -4.63 -12.47 -3.07
C TYR A 556 -5.24 -12.38 -4.47
N ILE A 557 -5.37 -11.17 -4.99
CA ILE A 557 -5.78 -10.89 -6.37
C ILE A 557 -4.72 -9.95 -6.99
N ASN A 558 -4.40 -10.17 -8.26
CA ASN A 558 -3.46 -9.37 -9.03
C ASN A 558 -4.15 -8.57 -10.15
N THR A 559 -5.48 -8.45 -10.05
CA THR A 559 -6.29 -7.66 -10.98
C THR A 559 -7.27 -6.77 -10.24
N HIS A 560 -7.58 -5.62 -10.81
CA HIS A 560 -8.73 -4.81 -10.44
C HIS A 560 -9.92 -5.19 -11.29
N ARG A 561 -11.00 -5.64 -10.67
CA ARG A 561 -12.26 -6.00 -11.34
C ARG A 561 -13.09 -4.75 -11.55
N VAL A 562 -13.18 -4.29 -12.79
CA VAL A 562 -13.87 -3.06 -13.14
C VAL A 562 -14.98 -3.27 -14.19
N ALA A 563 -16.06 -2.52 -14.03
CA ALA A 563 -17.07 -2.42 -15.07
C ALA A 563 -17.35 -0.94 -15.36
N TYR A 564 -17.56 -0.61 -16.62
CA TYR A 564 -17.77 0.76 -17.05
C TYR A 564 -18.59 0.82 -18.36
N TYR A 565 -19.28 1.93 -18.55
CA TYR A 565 -19.98 2.19 -19.82
C TYR A 565 -18.98 2.44 -20.95
N ASP A 566 -19.23 1.86 -22.15
CA ASP A 566 -18.35 1.94 -23.33
C ASP A 566 -18.35 3.32 -23.97
N LYS A 567 -17.93 4.32 -23.23
CA LYS A 567 -17.81 5.72 -23.66
C LYS A 567 -16.46 6.33 -23.38
N PHE A 568 -15.51 5.54 -22.88
CA PHE A 568 -14.20 5.99 -22.48
C PHE A 568 -13.10 5.48 -23.39
N LEU A 569 -12.11 6.34 -23.61
CA LEU A 569 -10.84 6.03 -24.24
C LEU A 569 -9.79 5.79 -23.15
N GLN A 570 -9.11 4.65 -23.22
CA GLN A 570 -8.08 4.25 -22.27
C GLN A 570 -6.69 4.47 -22.88
N PRO A 571 -5.65 4.67 -22.06
CA PRO A 571 -4.27 4.52 -22.50
C PRO A 571 -4.00 3.12 -23.07
N ILE A 572 -3.09 3.03 -24.04
CA ILE A 572 -2.67 1.75 -24.64
C ILE A 572 -1.86 0.95 -23.61
N THR A 573 -1.01 1.63 -22.83
CA THR A 573 -0.17 1.02 -21.78
C THR A 573 -0.80 1.27 -20.43
N SER A 574 -1.00 0.22 -19.65
CA SER A 574 -1.39 0.33 -18.24
C SER A 574 -0.14 0.46 -17.37
N PRO A 575 -0.18 1.23 -16.29
CA PRO A 575 0.93 1.27 -15.34
C PRO A 575 1.06 -0.04 -14.55
N LEU A 576 2.15 -0.20 -13.82
CA LEU A 576 2.42 -1.41 -13.03
C LEU A 576 1.82 -1.34 -11.62
N TYR A 577 1.93 -0.18 -10.96
CA TYR A 577 1.64 -0.01 -9.52
C TYR A 577 0.58 1.06 -9.31
N TYR A 578 -0.70 0.68 -9.36
CA TYR A 578 -1.79 1.65 -9.34
C TYR A 578 -3.04 1.17 -8.59
N GLN A 579 -3.84 2.12 -8.18
CA GLN A 579 -5.22 1.91 -7.74
C GLN A 579 -6.17 2.22 -8.90
N ALA A 580 -7.06 1.29 -9.24
CA ALA A 580 -7.85 1.38 -10.48
C ALA A 580 -8.63 2.69 -10.61
N THR A 581 -9.35 3.13 -9.56
CA THR A 581 -10.14 4.37 -9.63
C THR A 581 -9.26 5.60 -9.85
N ASN A 582 -8.09 5.69 -9.17
CA ASN A 582 -7.16 6.80 -9.35
C ASN A 582 -6.62 6.82 -10.78
N TYR A 583 -6.20 5.66 -11.31
CA TYR A 583 -5.72 5.53 -12.68
C TYR A 583 -6.77 5.98 -13.70
N VAL A 584 -8.02 5.53 -13.53
CA VAL A 584 -9.14 5.91 -14.42
C VAL A 584 -9.35 7.43 -14.41
N LEU A 585 -9.44 8.04 -13.24
CA LEU A 585 -9.69 9.47 -13.12
C LEU A 585 -8.52 10.35 -13.57
N GLN A 586 -7.30 9.82 -13.48
CA GLN A 586 -6.09 10.53 -13.92
C GLN A 586 -5.86 10.45 -15.43
N THR A 587 -6.12 9.29 -16.07
CA THR A 587 -5.59 9.03 -17.42
C THR A 587 -6.64 8.78 -18.49
N TRP A 588 -7.84 8.30 -18.13
CA TRP A 588 -8.87 8.05 -19.13
C TRP A 588 -9.49 9.37 -19.65
N SER A 589 -10.14 9.29 -20.82
CA SER A 589 -10.86 10.41 -21.44
C SER A 589 -12.18 9.92 -22.05
N MET A 590 -13.05 10.83 -22.46
CA MET A 590 -14.18 10.47 -23.32
C MET A 590 -13.69 10.04 -24.71
N LYS A 591 -14.46 9.14 -25.37
CA LYS A 591 -14.26 8.78 -26.78
C LYS A 591 -14.48 9.97 -27.71
#